data_38fb4954cd07097b44dfddde2c1cf6fc
#
_entry.id   38fb4954cd07097b44dfddde2c1cf6fc
#
_cell.length_a   1.000
_cell.length_b   1.000
_cell.length_c   1.000
_cell.angle_alpha   90.00
_cell.angle_beta   90.00
_cell.angle_gamma   90.00
#
_symmetry.space_group_name_H-M   'P 1'
#
loop_
_entity.id
_entity.type
_entity.pdbx_description
1 polymer ?
#
loop_
_entity_poly.entity_id
_entity_poly.type
_entity_poly.pdbx_seq_one_letter_code
_entity_poly.pdbx_strand_id
1 'polypeptide(L)'
;MKVNEVVDILKTDGVYLVENYIQDYVPLKDELTHWYNKIPDYREAGMNHGSLELQGEYTAGKNFKISNNSYSLFPELCKVFVHNQFISSVVDNFFGIPNNKGLQTFSTWEYKKVETEEEYGRAQFLHFDPYHALKFFVYLDDVDQENATTFYIPKTNKIGKYLRENRMMDAGEGYQGGLPHRIVDYPDIKVIEDDVVHVKAKAGSMLIFDTDTLHGGGILKSGERMVVVYHNRKN
;
A
#
# COMPACT_ATOMS: atom_id res chain seq x y z
N MET A 1 12.90 3.59 -18.31
CA MET A 1 11.82 4.36 -17.68
C MET A 1 12.41 5.67 -17.16
N LYS A 2 11.81 6.83 -17.48
CA LYS A 2 12.31 8.14 -17.09
C LYS A 2 11.60 8.59 -15.80
N VAL A 3 12.37 8.97 -14.79
CA VAL A 3 11.83 9.38 -13.46
C VAL A 3 10.82 10.54 -13.59
N ASN A 4 11.14 11.56 -14.41
CA ASN A 4 10.26 12.72 -14.58
C ASN A 4 8.89 12.36 -15.18
N GLU A 5 8.86 11.43 -16.15
CA GLU A 5 7.60 10.94 -16.74
C GLU A 5 6.73 10.25 -15.68
N VAL A 6 7.32 9.41 -14.84
CA VAL A 6 6.60 8.76 -13.72
C VAL A 6 6.06 9.79 -12.74
N VAL A 7 6.88 10.79 -12.37
CA VAL A 7 6.48 11.85 -11.45
C VAL A 7 5.36 12.71 -12.01
N ASP A 8 5.39 13.04 -13.30
CA ASP A 8 4.34 13.83 -13.96
C ASP A 8 3.00 13.06 -13.97
N ILE A 9 3.03 11.75 -14.26
CA ILE A 9 1.83 10.91 -14.20
C ILE A 9 1.31 10.81 -12.75
N LEU A 10 2.20 10.60 -11.76
CA LEU A 10 1.79 10.56 -10.35
C LEU A 10 1.14 11.88 -9.90
N LYS A 11 1.64 13.04 -10.36
CA LYS A 11 1.07 14.35 -10.04
C LYS A 11 -0.27 14.62 -10.74
N THR A 12 -0.50 14.01 -11.90
CA THR A 12 -1.74 14.21 -12.69
C THR A 12 -2.79 13.15 -12.39
N ASP A 13 -2.41 11.89 -12.47
CA ASP A 13 -3.33 10.75 -12.38
C ASP A 13 -3.31 10.08 -11.00
N GLY A 14 -2.25 10.33 -10.23
CA GLY A 14 -2.08 9.83 -8.86
C GLY A 14 -1.49 8.43 -8.77
N VAL A 15 -1.46 7.67 -9.88
CA VAL A 15 -1.06 6.26 -9.90
C VAL A 15 -0.22 5.94 -11.13
N TYR A 16 0.79 5.08 -10.95
CA TYR A 16 1.62 4.56 -12.04
C TYR A 16 1.96 3.09 -11.82
N LEU A 17 1.70 2.25 -12.83
CA LEU A 17 2.05 0.82 -12.81
C LEU A 17 3.32 0.58 -13.62
N VAL A 18 4.30 -0.06 -12.99
CA VAL A 18 5.53 -0.55 -13.63
C VAL A 18 5.42 -2.06 -13.78
N GLU A 19 5.09 -2.51 -14.98
CA GLU A 19 5.06 -3.94 -15.27
C GLU A 19 6.47 -4.54 -15.25
N ASN A 20 6.58 -5.79 -14.78
CA ASN A 20 7.84 -6.55 -14.73
C ASN A 20 9.00 -5.77 -14.06
N TYR A 21 8.70 -5.02 -13.01
CA TYR A 21 9.70 -4.25 -12.27
C TYR A 21 10.80 -5.14 -11.69
N ILE A 22 10.43 -6.31 -11.16
CA ILE A 22 11.34 -7.36 -10.70
C ILE A 22 11.12 -8.57 -11.61
N GLN A 23 12.13 -8.91 -12.41
CA GLN A 23 12.06 -10.08 -13.30
C GLN A 23 12.14 -11.39 -12.52
N ASP A 24 13.01 -11.45 -11.51
CA ASP A 24 13.15 -12.59 -10.61
C ASP A 24 12.68 -12.18 -9.19
N TYR A 25 11.38 -12.31 -8.96
CA TYR A 25 10.75 -11.98 -7.68
C TYR A 25 10.71 -13.18 -6.70
N VAL A 26 11.04 -14.39 -7.16
CA VAL A 26 10.96 -15.61 -6.37
C VAL A 26 11.80 -15.53 -5.10
N PRO A 27 13.07 -15.07 -5.12
CA PRO A 27 13.87 -14.96 -3.91
C PRO A 27 13.24 -14.05 -2.85
N LEU A 28 12.62 -12.93 -3.26
CA LEU A 28 11.90 -12.04 -2.35
C LEU A 28 10.65 -12.71 -1.78
N LYS A 29 9.89 -13.42 -2.61
CA LYS A 29 8.70 -14.17 -2.16
C LYS A 29 9.08 -15.25 -1.15
N ASP A 30 10.15 -16.00 -1.40
CA ASP A 30 10.65 -17.05 -0.51
C ASP A 30 11.15 -16.48 0.82
N GLU A 31 11.86 -15.34 0.79
CA GLU A 31 12.30 -14.63 2.00
C GLU A 31 11.10 -14.26 2.88
N LEU A 32 10.04 -13.70 2.31
CA LEU A 32 8.85 -13.32 3.08
C LEU A 32 8.06 -14.54 3.55
N THR A 33 7.87 -15.53 2.71
CA THR A 33 7.20 -16.79 3.08
C THR A 33 7.88 -17.47 4.26
N HIS A 34 9.22 -17.48 4.28
CA HIS A 34 9.98 -18.01 5.41
C HIS A 34 9.62 -17.30 6.73
N TRP A 35 9.42 -15.97 6.70
CA TRP A 35 9.04 -15.21 7.88
C TRP A 35 7.57 -15.39 8.24
N TYR A 36 6.65 -15.42 7.29
CA TYR A 36 5.23 -15.70 7.55
C TYR A 36 5.02 -17.06 8.23
N ASN A 37 5.80 -18.07 7.84
CA ASN A 37 5.72 -19.41 8.44
C ASN A 37 6.24 -19.45 9.88
N LYS A 38 7.03 -18.46 10.32
CA LYS A 38 7.51 -18.34 11.71
C LYS A 38 6.58 -17.53 12.60
N ILE A 39 5.65 -16.81 12.03
CA ILE A 39 4.73 -15.97 12.77
C ILE A 39 3.53 -16.83 13.18
N PRO A 40 3.17 -16.89 14.49
CA PRO A 40 2.00 -17.60 14.95
C PRO A 40 0.72 -17.09 14.28
N ASP A 41 -0.32 -17.88 14.34
CA ASP A 41 -1.59 -17.56 13.70
C ASP A 41 -2.03 -16.13 14.05
N TYR A 42 -2.54 -15.46 13.06
CA TYR A 42 -2.97 -14.07 13.04
C TYR A 42 -3.80 -13.61 14.26
N ARG A 43 -4.53 -14.53 14.88
CA ARG A 43 -5.36 -14.25 16.07
C ARG A 43 -4.56 -13.95 17.35
N GLU A 44 -3.27 -14.21 17.34
CA GLU A 44 -2.34 -13.90 18.43
C GLU A 44 -1.60 -12.58 18.19
N ALA A 45 -2.21 -11.69 17.41
CA ALA A 45 -1.69 -10.39 17.04
C ALA A 45 -1.32 -9.53 18.26
N GLY A 46 -0.25 -8.77 18.12
CA GLY A 46 0.35 -7.97 19.18
C GLY A 46 1.62 -8.57 19.78
N MET A 47 2.04 -9.74 19.32
CA MET A 47 3.33 -10.30 19.72
C MET A 47 4.48 -9.75 18.87
N ASN A 48 5.49 -9.21 19.52
CA ASN A 48 6.75 -8.86 18.89
C ASN A 48 7.59 -10.13 18.69
N HIS A 49 7.94 -10.45 17.47
CA HIS A 49 8.89 -11.51 17.18
C HIS A 49 10.28 -10.89 16.91
N GLY A 50 11.04 -10.66 17.98
CA GLY A 50 12.31 -9.94 17.90
C GLY A 50 12.13 -8.49 17.44
N SER A 51 12.75 -8.15 16.29
CA SER A 51 12.63 -6.80 15.68
C SER A 51 11.47 -6.66 14.71
N LEU A 52 10.62 -7.69 14.55
CA LEU A 52 9.44 -7.65 13.70
C LEU A 52 8.21 -7.25 14.53
N GLU A 53 7.53 -6.21 14.11
CA GLU A 53 6.28 -5.78 14.69
C GLU A 53 5.12 -6.42 13.93
N LEU A 54 4.43 -7.35 14.59
CA LEU A 54 3.18 -7.90 14.09
C LEU A 54 2.08 -6.85 14.26
N GLN A 55 1.59 -6.32 13.15
CA GLN A 55 0.40 -5.46 13.17
C GLN A 55 -0.84 -6.36 13.09
N GLY A 56 -1.34 -6.77 14.25
CA GLY A 56 -2.54 -7.54 14.31
C GLY A 56 -3.75 -6.69 14.57
N GLU A 57 -4.68 -6.72 13.70
CA GLU A 57 -6.12 -6.53 13.83
C GLU A 57 -6.78 -6.40 12.46
N TYR A 58 -6.11 -6.85 11.41
CA TYR A 58 -6.73 -6.84 10.09
C TYR A 58 -7.25 -8.24 9.78
N THR A 59 -8.55 -8.36 9.66
CA THR A 59 -9.24 -9.60 9.28
C THR A 59 -8.80 -10.14 7.92
N ALA A 60 -8.16 -9.30 7.09
CA ALA A 60 -7.82 -9.61 5.71
C ALA A 60 -6.55 -10.44 5.49
N GLY A 61 -5.78 -10.80 6.52
CA GLY A 61 -4.58 -11.62 6.32
C GLY A 61 -3.44 -11.37 7.32
N LYS A 62 -2.30 -12.03 7.13
CA LYS A 62 -1.10 -11.84 7.94
C LYS A 62 -0.36 -10.59 7.47
N ASN A 63 0.09 -9.80 8.41
CA ASN A 63 0.87 -8.60 8.17
C ASN A 63 2.01 -8.49 9.16
N PHE A 64 3.16 -8.05 8.71
CA PHE A 64 4.23 -7.61 9.60
C PHE A 64 4.93 -6.38 9.04
N LYS A 65 5.42 -5.54 9.95
CA LYS A 65 6.14 -4.33 9.64
C LYS A 65 7.64 -4.54 9.82
N ILE A 66 8.40 -4.13 8.83
CA ILE A 66 9.86 -4.24 8.81
C ILE A 66 10.44 -2.86 9.11
N SER A 67 11.15 -2.74 10.23
CA SER A 67 11.86 -1.53 10.63
C SER A 67 13.32 -1.56 10.16
N ASN A 68 13.98 -0.42 10.20
CA ASN A 68 15.40 -0.30 9.84
C ASN A 68 16.29 -1.28 10.63
N ASN A 69 15.93 -1.60 11.88
CA ASN A 69 16.69 -2.52 12.73
C ASN A 69 16.61 -3.98 12.24
N SER A 70 15.64 -4.28 11.39
CA SER A 70 15.39 -5.63 10.86
C SER A 70 15.93 -5.84 9.45
N TYR A 71 16.46 -4.81 8.79
CA TYR A 71 16.86 -4.90 7.37
C TYR A 71 17.89 -6.00 7.09
N SER A 72 18.76 -6.32 8.05
CA SER A 72 19.71 -7.43 7.90
C SER A 72 19.05 -8.80 7.78
N LEU A 73 17.79 -8.93 8.19
CA LEU A 73 16.99 -10.15 8.08
C LEU A 73 16.30 -10.28 6.71
N PHE A 74 16.29 -9.20 5.91
CA PHE A 74 15.56 -9.09 4.65
C PHE A 74 16.47 -8.59 3.51
N PRO A 75 17.50 -9.36 3.12
CA PRO A 75 18.45 -8.94 2.10
C PRO A 75 17.80 -8.74 0.73
N GLU A 76 16.84 -9.58 0.35
CA GLU A 76 16.17 -9.45 -0.96
C GLU A 76 15.25 -8.22 -1.00
N LEU A 77 14.50 -7.96 0.08
CA LEU A 77 13.71 -6.74 0.21
C LEU A 77 14.60 -5.48 0.13
N CYS A 78 15.76 -5.50 0.78
CA CYS A 78 16.68 -4.37 0.75
C CYS A 78 17.23 -4.08 -0.65
N LYS A 79 17.52 -5.12 -1.45
CA LYS A 79 17.93 -4.95 -2.86
C LYS A 79 16.87 -4.23 -3.69
N VAL A 80 15.60 -4.58 -3.47
CA VAL A 80 14.49 -4.04 -4.25
C VAL A 80 14.19 -2.58 -3.89
N PHE A 81 14.25 -2.23 -2.61
CA PHE A 81 13.73 -0.94 -2.14
C PHE A 81 14.80 -0.02 -1.53
N VAL A 82 15.62 -0.51 -0.59
CA VAL A 82 16.46 0.36 0.25
C VAL A 82 17.60 0.99 -0.54
N HIS A 83 18.20 0.24 -1.45
CA HIS A 83 19.33 0.69 -2.28
C HIS A 83 18.92 1.04 -3.70
N ASN A 84 17.64 1.29 -3.93
CA ASN A 84 17.11 1.50 -5.26
C ASN A 84 17.09 2.99 -5.63
N GLN A 85 18.01 3.38 -6.52
CA GLN A 85 18.12 4.77 -6.96
C GLN A 85 16.88 5.27 -7.71
N PHE A 86 16.15 4.40 -8.42
CA PHE A 86 14.94 4.80 -9.11
C PHE A 86 13.86 5.22 -8.10
N ILE A 87 13.62 4.43 -7.06
CA ILE A 87 12.64 4.74 -6.01
C ILE A 87 13.00 6.05 -5.30
N SER A 88 14.25 6.21 -4.85
CA SER A 88 14.67 7.44 -4.19
C SER A 88 14.53 8.67 -5.09
N SER A 89 14.87 8.55 -6.38
CA SER A 89 14.72 9.64 -7.34
C SER A 89 13.24 9.98 -7.60
N VAL A 90 12.35 9.01 -7.68
CA VAL A 90 10.90 9.26 -7.80
C VAL A 90 10.38 10.03 -6.58
N VAL A 91 10.74 9.59 -5.37
CA VAL A 91 10.34 10.24 -4.12
C VAL A 91 10.83 11.68 -4.05
N ASP A 92 12.13 11.90 -4.27
CA ASP A 92 12.77 13.22 -4.21
C ASP A 92 12.12 14.21 -5.19
N ASN A 93 11.90 13.77 -6.44
CA ASN A 93 11.31 14.63 -7.48
C ASN A 93 9.79 14.85 -7.25
N PHE A 94 9.09 13.85 -6.72
CA PHE A 94 7.65 13.99 -6.44
C PHE A 94 7.40 15.03 -5.35
N PHE A 95 8.11 14.93 -4.23
CA PHE A 95 7.97 15.86 -3.11
C PHE A 95 8.75 17.18 -3.30
N GLY A 96 9.70 17.23 -4.24
CA GLY A 96 10.60 18.37 -4.43
C GLY A 96 11.60 18.53 -3.27
N ILE A 97 11.91 17.48 -2.56
CA ILE A 97 12.79 17.46 -1.37
C ILE A 97 13.94 16.49 -1.64
N PRO A 98 15.14 16.97 -1.98
CA PRO A 98 16.28 16.09 -2.17
C PRO A 98 16.61 15.28 -0.91
N ASN A 99 16.88 13.99 -1.09
CA ASN A 99 17.14 13.07 0.02
C ASN A 99 16.03 13.10 1.08
N ASN A 100 14.78 13.05 0.64
CA ASN A 100 13.63 13.01 1.56
C ASN A 100 13.80 11.88 2.57
N LYS A 101 14.10 12.26 3.83
CA LYS A 101 14.26 11.34 4.97
C LYS A 101 12.96 11.18 5.76
N GLY A 102 11.81 11.35 5.10
CA GLY A 102 10.51 11.08 5.69
C GLY A 102 10.41 9.67 6.23
N LEU A 103 9.40 9.43 7.05
CA LEU A 103 9.22 8.10 7.64
C LEU A 103 9.12 7.04 6.55
N GLN A 104 10.08 6.13 6.56
CA GLN A 104 10.16 4.99 5.66
C GLN A 104 9.75 3.74 6.42
N THR A 105 8.73 3.07 5.97
CA THR A 105 8.28 1.82 6.58
C THR A 105 7.93 0.82 5.50
N PHE A 106 8.21 -0.45 5.79
CA PHE A 106 7.74 -1.56 4.97
C PHE A 106 6.64 -2.27 5.73
N SER A 107 5.61 -2.65 5.02
CA SER A 107 4.65 -3.65 5.48
C SER A 107 4.48 -4.72 4.42
N THR A 108 4.36 -5.94 4.84
CA THR A 108 4.12 -7.07 3.95
C THR A 108 2.78 -7.69 4.30
N TRP A 109 2.07 -8.14 3.28
CA TRP A 109 0.73 -8.70 3.44
C TRP A 109 0.63 -10.02 2.71
N GLU A 110 0.26 -11.06 3.46
CA GLU A 110 -0.26 -12.31 2.93
C GLU A 110 -1.77 -12.28 3.17
N TYR A 111 -2.55 -12.06 2.12
CA TYR A 111 -3.99 -11.89 2.23
C TYR A 111 -4.69 -13.21 2.52
N LYS A 112 -5.77 -13.13 3.29
CA LYS A 112 -6.68 -14.22 3.57
C LYS A 112 -8.02 -13.98 2.87
N LYS A 113 -8.65 -15.05 2.39
CA LYS A 113 -10.01 -14.99 1.86
C LYS A 113 -10.97 -14.44 2.92
N VAL A 114 -11.78 -13.47 2.51
CA VAL A 114 -12.82 -12.82 3.31
C VAL A 114 -14.17 -13.17 2.70
N GLU A 115 -15.12 -13.62 3.50
CA GLU A 115 -16.37 -14.14 2.99
C GLU A 115 -17.55 -13.16 3.13
N THR A 116 -17.47 -12.23 4.08
CA THR A 116 -18.54 -11.26 4.34
C THR A 116 -18.03 -9.83 4.40
N GLU A 117 -18.88 -8.84 4.12
CA GLU A 117 -18.53 -7.42 4.17
C GLU A 117 -18.22 -6.93 5.59
N GLU A 118 -18.78 -7.57 6.62
CA GLU A 118 -18.47 -7.25 8.02
C GLU A 118 -17.01 -7.54 8.38
N GLU A 119 -16.36 -8.39 7.59
CA GLU A 119 -14.94 -8.70 7.75
C GLU A 119 -14.02 -7.69 7.04
N TYR A 120 -14.60 -6.71 6.33
CA TYR A 120 -13.79 -5.73 5.60
C TYR A 120 -13.15 -4.71 6.55
N GLY A 121 -11.84 -4.58 6.44
CA GLY A 121 -11.12 -3.48 7.08
C GLY A 121 -11.39 -2.14 6.39
N ARG A 122 -11.13 -1.02 7.09
CA ARG A 122 -11.33 0.32 6.50
C ARG A 122 -10.55 0.53 5.20
N ALA A 123 -9.37 -0.07 5.05
CA ALA A 123 -8.56 0.03 3.84
C ALA A 123 -9.14 -0.71 2.62
N GLN A 124 -10.16 -1.55 2.81
CA GLN A 124 -10.85 -2.26 1.73
C GLN A 124 -12.01 -1.46 1.12
N PHE A 125 -12.39 -0.35 1.75
CA PHE A 125 -13.31 0.64 1.18
C PHE A 125 -12.55 1.72 0.44
N LEU A 126 -13.21 2.42 -0.47
CA LEU A 126 -12.63 3.59 -1.13
C LEU A 126 -12.33 4.67 -0.08
N HIS A 127 -11.06 5.09 -0.01
CA HIS A 127 -10.56 5.98 1.02
C HIS A 127 -9.40 6.84 0.51
N PHE A 128 -8.96 7.78 1.31
CA PHE A 128 -7.66 8.43 1.24
C PHE A 128 -6.91 8.23 2.56
N ASP A 129 -5.59 8.34 2.53
CA ASP A 129 -4.80 8.19 3.75
C ASP A 129 -4.78 9.47 4.59
N PRO A 130 -4.63 9.36 5.93
CA PRO A 130 -4.55 10.51 6.82
C PRO A 130 -3.23 11.29 6.71
N TYR A 131 -2.28 10.80 5.92
CA TYR A 131 -0.98 11.43 5.70
C TYR A 131 -0.56 11.35 4.24
N HIS A 132 0.16 12.38 3.78
CA HIS A 132 0.68 12.40 2.41
C HIS A 132 1.93 11.54 2.29
N ALA A 133 1.87 10.53 1.44
CA ALA A 133 2.98 9.63 1.15
C ALA A 133 2.94 9.15 -0.31
N LEU A 134 4.07 8.67 -0.80
CA LEU A 134 4.09 7.72 -1.91
C LEU A 134 4.13 6.31 -1.34
N LYS A 135 3.29 5.44 -1.88
CA LYS A 135 3.32 4.00 -1.63
C LYS A 135 3.81 3.27 -2.87
N PHE A 136 4.66 2.28 -2.66
CA PHE A 136 5.20 1.40 -3.71
C PHE A 136 4.76 -0.02 -3.35
N PHE A 137 3.84 -0.58 -4.12
CA PHE A 137 3.34 -1.93 -3.95
C PHE A 137 4.02 -2.86 -4.94
N VAL A 138 4.83 -3.79 -4.45
CA VAL A 138 5.37 -4.87 -5.28
C VAL A 138 4.51 -6.12 -5.07
N TYR A 139 3.84 -6.54 -6.13
CA TYR A 139 3.03 -7.74 -6.14
C TYR A 139 3.91 -8.97 -6.34
N LEU A 140 3.78 -9.96 -5.46
CA LEU A 140 4.51 -11.22 -5.53
C LEU A 140 3.64 -12.38 -6.05
N ASP A 141 2.39 -12.06 -6.37
CA ASP A 141 1.44 -12.89 -7.10
C ASP A 141 0.80 -12.09 -8.22
N ASP A 142 0.25 -12.77 -9.22
CA ASP A 142 -0.61 -12.12 -10.22
C ASP A 142 -1.84 -11.53 -9.54
N VAL A 143 -2.22 -10.32 -9.90
CA VAL A 143 -3.35 -9.63 -9.27
C VAL A 143 -4.40 -9.20 -10.29
N ASP A 144 -5.67 -9.38 -9.90
CA ASP A 144 -6.87 -8.91 -10.59
C ASP A 144 -8.02 -8.70 -9.58
N GLN A 145 -9.24 -8.52 -10.05
CA GLN A 145 -10.40 -8.26 -9.18
C GLN A 145 -10.76 -9.40 -8.23
N GLU A 146 -10.36 -10.64 -8.55
CA GLU A 146 -10.71 -11.83 -7.75
C GLU A 146 -9.72 -12.08 -6.61
N ASN A 147 -8.48 -11.58 -6.75
CA ASN A 147 -7.44 -11.84 -5.78
C ASN A 147 -6.92 -10.56 -5.07
N ALA A 148 -7.85 -9.75 -4.61
CA ALA A 148 -7.61 -8.62 -3.72
C ALA A 148 -6.75 -7.49 -4.30
N THR A 149 -6.86 -7.20 -5.60
CA THR A 149 -6.09 -6.12 -6.21
C THR A 149 -6.39 -4.76 -5.60
N THR A 150 -5.44 -3.83 -5.68
CA THR A 150 -5.69 -2.43 -5.39
C THR A 150 -6.62 -1.84 -6.44
N PHE A 151 -7.58 -1.03 -6.01
CA PHE A 151 -8.42 -0.24 -6.89
C PHE A 151 -8.28 1.25 -6.55
N TYR A 152 -8.54 2.12 -7.53
CA TYR A 152 -8.39 3.56 -7.36
C TYR A 152 -9.25 4.33 -8.37
N ILE A 153 -9.42 5.63 -8.13
CA ILE A 153 -10.03 6.54 -9.10
C ILE A 153 -8.95 7.51 -9.58
N PRO A 154 -8.59 7.50 -10.87
CA PRO A 154 -7.58 8.40 -11.43
C PRO A 154 -7.95 9.88 -11.20
N LYS A 155 -6.94 10.75 -11.07
CA LYS A 155 -7.09 12.22 -10.98
C LYS A 155 -7.83 12.73 -9.75
N THR A 156 -7.98 11.88 -8.71
CA THR A 156 -8.65 12.27 -7.46
C THR A 156 -7.70 12.73 -6.36
N ASN A 157 -6.38 12.75 -6.61
CA ASN A 157 -5.37 13.19 -5.65
C ASN A 157 -5.60 14.63 -5.13
N LYS A 158 -6.17 15.53 -5.95
CA LYS A 158 -6.55 16.88 -5.50
C LYS A 158 -7.74 16.84 -4.52
N ILE A 159 -8.69 15.93 -4.75
CA ILE A 159 -9.85 15.74 -3.86
C ILE A 159 -9.37 15.17 -2.53
N GLY A 160 -8.61 14.10 -2.53
CA GLY A 160 -8.09 13.50 -1.31
C GLY A 160 -7.19 14.45 -0.52
N LYS A 161 -6.32 15.22 -1.22
CA LYS A 161 -5.53 16.28 -0.58
C LYS A 161 -6.42 17.30 0.13
N TYR A 162 -7.45 17.81 -0.55
CA TYR A 162 -8.39 18.77 0.04
C TYR A 162 -9.07 18.19 1.28
N LEU A 163 -9.56 16.95 1.20
CA LEU A 163 -10.21 16.28 2.32
C LEU A 163 -9.23 16.08 3.50
N ARG A 164 -8.02 15.61 3.23
CA ARG A 164 -6.98 15.43 4.23
C ARG A 164 -6.59 16.73 4.94
N GLU A 165 -6.44 17.82 4.18
CA GLU A 165 -5.98 19.11 4.74
C GLU A 165 -7.09 19.89 5.45
N ASN A 166 -8.37 19.70 5.07
CA ASN A 166 -9.44 20.58 5.52
C ASN A 166 -10.59 19.86 6.24
N ARG A 167 -10.76 18.55 6.04
CA ARG A 167 -11.97 17.85 6.47
C ARG A 167 -11.75 16.55 7.24
N MET A 168 -10.54 16.26 7.66
CA MET A 168 -10.26 15.01 8.41
C MET A 168 -11.09 14.87 9.69
N MET A 169 -11.44 15.99 10.32
CA MET A 169 -12.23 16.00 11.55
C MET A 169 -13.73 15.78 11.32
N ASP A 170 -14.18 15.79 10.06
CA ASP A 170 -15.59 15.54 9.70
C ASP A 170 -15.92 14.03 9.69
N ALA A 171 -14.94 13.17 9.81
CA ALA A 171 -15.14 11.72 9.88
C ALA A 171 -16.02 11.38 11.08
N GLY A 172 -17.11 10.62 10.82
CA GLY A 172 -18.15 10.32 11.78
C GLY A 172 -17.70 9.58 13.04
N GLU A 173 -18.64 9.29 13.91
CA GLU A 173 -18.44 8.53 15.15
C GLU A 173 -17.73 7.20 14.86
N GLY A 174 -16.75 6.85 15.69
CA GLY A 174 -15.93 5.66 15.53
C GLY A 174 -14.65 5.83 14.72
N TYR A 175 -14.37 7.04 14.19
CA TYR A 175 -13.06 7.32 13.62
C TYR A 175 -11.98 7.31 14.70
N GLN A 176 -10.99 6.45 14.49
CA GLN A 176 -9.77 6.43 15.31
C GLN A 176 -8.64 7.07 14.52
N GLY A 177 -7.96 8.04 15.10
CA GLY A 177 -6.86 8.76 14.45
C GLY A 177 -5.82 7.79 13.85
N GLY A 178 -5.38 8.09 12.62
CA GLY A 178 -4.41 7.28 11.87
C GLY A 178 -5.01 6.19 10.98
N LEU A 179 -6.31 5.95 11.02
CA LEU A 179 -6.99 5.02 10.11
C LEU A 179 -7.33 5.69 8.76
N PRO A 180 -7.45 4.91 7.67
CA PRO A 180 -7.93 5.42 6.39
C PRO A 180 -9.30 6.08 6.50
N HIS A 181 -9.46 7.22 5.81
CA HIS A 181 -10.73 7.96 5.74
C HIS A 181 -11.56 7.47 4.57
N ARG A 182 -12.65 6.75 4.85
CA ARG A 182 -13.55 6.22 3.81
C ARG A 182 -14.35 7.34 3.16
N ILE A 183 -14.53 7.26 1.85
CA ILE A 183 -15.31 8.26 1.11
C ILE A 183 -16.77 8.28 1.55
N VAL A 184 -17.33 7.16 1.97
CA VAL A 184 -18.70 7.10 2.50
C VAL A 184 -18.91 7.96 3.77
N ASP A 185 -17.83 8.31 4.48
CA ASP A 185 -17.88 9.21 5.63
C ASP A 185 -18.03 10.70 5.20
N TYR A 186 -18.00 10.98 3.88
CA TYR A 186 -18.13 12.32 3.26
C TYR A 186 -19.24 12.31 2.19
N PRO A 187 -20.52 12.34 2.60
CA PRO A 187 -21.66 12.10 1.69
C PRO A 187 -21.87 13.18 0.61
N ASP A 188 -21.24 14.33 0.75
CA ASP A 188 -21.22 15.39 -0.24
C ASP A 188 -20.19 15.16 -1.37
N ILE A 189 -19.27 14.23 -1.19
CA ILE A 189 -18.31 13.82 -2.22
C ILE A 189 -18.93 12.73 -3.07
N LYS A 190 -19.28 13.12 -4.30
CA LYS A 190 -19.83 12.17 -5.27
C LYS A 190 -18.71 11.45 -5.99
N VAL A 191 -18.74 10.15 -5.92
CA VAL A 191 -17.85 9.24 -6.66
C VAL A 191 -18.69 8.48 -7.67
N ILE A 192 -18.19 8.39 -8.90
CA ILE A 192 -18.82 7.62 -9.95
C ILE A 192 -18.18 6.22 -9.92
N GLU A 193 -18.96 5.19 -9.68
CA GLU A 193 -18.47 3.81 -9.58
C GLU A 193 -17.77 3.35 -10.86
N ASP A 194 -18.24 3.81 -12.02
CA ASP A 194 -17.64 3.49 -13.33
C ASP A 194 -16.22 4.06 -13.51
N ASP A 195 -15.80 5.03 -12.68
CA ASP A 195 -14.47 5.60 -12.72
C ASP A 195 -13.44 4.77 -11.91
N VAL A 196 -13.89 3.73 -11.21
CA VAL A 196 -13.03 2.87 -10.41
C VAL A 196 -12.21 1.95 -11.32
N VAL A 197 -10.91 2.08 -11.22
CA VAL A 197 -9.94 1.24 -11.94
C VAL A 197 -9.38 0.17 -10.99
N HIS A 198 -9.54 -1.09 -11.35
CA HIS A 198 -8.92 -2.21 -10.67
C HIS A 198 -7.56 -2.52 -11.31
N VAL A 199 -6.51 -2.57 -10.50
CA VAL A 199 -5.18 -2.92 -11.00
C VAL A 199 -5.18 -4.38 -11.46
N LYS A 200 -4.67 -4.61 -12.66
CA LYS A 200 -4.37 -5.94 -13.17
C LYS A 200 -2.89 -6.00 -13.48
N ALA A 201 -2.17 -6.87 -12.82
CA ALA A 201 -0.72 -6.94 -12.97
C ALA A 201 -0.19 -8.36 -12.74
N LYS A 202 0.93 -8.66 -13.36
CA LYS A 202 1.69 -9.88 -13.12
C LYS A 202 2.57 -9.74 -11.89
N ALA A 203 2.89 -10.87 -11.26
CA ALA A 203 3.89 -10.94 -10.21
C ALA A 203 5.21 -10.27 -10.66
N GLY A 204 5.88 -9.58 -9.74
CA GLY A 204 7.05 -8.76 -10.04
C GLY A 204 6.72 -7.34 -10.53
N SER A 205 5.44 -6.98 -10.74
CA SER A 205 5.04 -5.61 -11.08
C SER A 205 5.01 -4.71 -9.84
N MET A 206 5.25 -3.42 -10.02
CA MET A 206 5.19 -2.42 -8.97
C MET A 206 4.16 -1.34 -9.27
N LEU A 207 3.20 -1.16 -8.38
CA LEU A 207 2.28 -0.03 -8.38
C LEU A 207 2.85 1.09 -7.51
N ILE A 208 2.92 2.28 -8.06
CA ILE A 208 3.31 3.49 -7.33
C ILE A 208 2.08 4.39 -7.26
N PHE A 209 1.74 4.88 -6.08
CA PHE A 209 0.63 5.82 -5.97
C PHE A 209 0.80 6.86 -4.86
N ASP A 210 0.24 8.03 -5.12
CA ASP A 210 0.05 9.12 -4.19
C ASP A 210 -1.13 8.79 -3.28
N THR A 211 -0.92 8.81 -1.96
CA THR A 211 -1.94 8.46 -0.97
C THR A 211 -3.10 9.44 -0.87
N ASP A 212 -2.98 10.59 -1.49
CA ASP A 212 -4.10 11.51 -1.68
C ASP A 212 -5.06 11.05 -2.79
N THR A 213 -4.65 10.12 -3.68
CA THR A 213 -5.56 9.50 -4.64
C THR A 213 -6.56 8.62 -3.91
N LEU A 214 -7.85 8.72 -4.27
CA LEU A 214 -8.88 7.84 -3.73
C LEU A 214 -8.59 6.41 -4.16
N HIS A 215 -8.39 5.52 -3.18
CA HIS A 215 -7.98 4.15 -3.43
C HIS A 215 -8.56 3.18 -2.39
N GLY A 216 -8.41 1.89 -2.64
CA GLY A 216 -8.75 0.84 -1.70
C GLY A 216 -8.01 -0.46 -2.01
N GLY A 217 -7.92 -1.32 -1.02
CA GLY A 217 -7.45 -2.69 -1.16
C GLY A 217 -8.62 -3.60 -1.51
N GLY A 218 -8.52 -4.33 -2.61
CA GLY A 218 -9.54 -5.31 -2.96
C GLY A 218 -9.62 -6.46 -1.96
N ILE A 219 -10.61 -7.30 -2.16
CA ILE A 219 -10.92 -8.44 -1.32
C ILE A 219 -10.44 -9.71 -1.99
N LEU A 220 -9.78 -10.58 -1.25
CA LEU A 220 -9.37 -11.88 -1.76
C LEU A 220 -10.57 -12.82 -1.80
N LYS A 221 -11.08 -13.09 -3.00
CA LYS A 221 -12.15 -14.04 -3.25
C LYS A 221 -11.61 -15.41 -3.64
N SER A 222 -10.49 -15.42 -4.36
CA SER A 222 -9.83 -16.65 -4.81
C SER A 222 -8.32 -16.47 -4.92
N GLY A 223 -7.58 -17.59 -4.94
CA GLY A 223 -6.14 -17.60 -5.08
C GLY A 223 -5.38 -17.13 -3.84
N GLU A 224 -4.18 -16.62 -4.06
CA GLU A 224 -3.27 -16.10 -3.05
C GLU A 224 -2.86 -14.69 -3.44
N ARG A 225 -2.51 -13.88 -2.45
CA ARG A 225 -1.89 -12.58 -2.68
C ARG A 225 -0.88 -12.27 -1.62
N MET A 226 0.35 -12.08 -2.05
CA MET A 226 1.42 -11.51 -1.24
C MET A 226 1.87 -10.19 -1.87
N VAL A 227 2.02 -9.17 -1.06
CA VAL A 227 2.48 -7.86 -1.50
C VAL A 227 3.43 -7.24 -0.49
N VAL A 228 4.45 -6.56 -0.99
CA VAL A 228 5.30 -5.68 -0.19
C VAL A 228 4.88 -4.25 -0.42
N VAL A 229 4.67 -3.50 0.64
CA VAL A 229 4.32 -2.09 0.60
C VAL A 229 5.43 -1.27 1.23
N TYR A 230 6.09 -0.46 0.43
CA TYR A 230 7.02 0.54 0.91
C TYR A 230 6.31 1.89 1.01
N HIS A 231 6.27 2.45 2.20
CA HIS A 231 5.71 3.77 2.46
C HIS A 231 6.84 4.79 2.58
N ASN A 232 6.74 5.87 1.83
CA ASN A 232 7.63 7.02 1.98
C ASN A 232 6.78 8.27 2.21
N ARG A 233 6.77 8.76 3.45
CA ARG A 233 6.03 9.96 3.83
C ARG A 233 6.84 11.21 3.51
N LYS A 234 6.13 12.27 3.18
CA LYS A 234 6.71 13.61 3.10
C LYS A 234 7.21 14.03 4.50
N ASN A 235 8.42 14.58 4.56
CA ASN A 235 8.93 15.26 5.76
C ASN A 235 8.20 16.56 6.01
#